data_2517b2a610ba97b3c2913fc68bdec4f8
#
_entry.id   2517b2a610ba97b3c2913fc68bdec4f8
#
_cell.length_a   1.000
_cell.length_b   1.000
_cell.length_c   1.000
_cell.angle_alpha   90.00
_cell.angle_beta   90.00
_cell.angle_gamma   90.00
#
_symmetry.space_group_name_H-M   'P 1'
#
loop_
_entity.id
_entity.type
_entity.pdbx_description
1 polymer ?
#
loop_
_entity_poly.entity_id
_entity_poly.type
_entity_poly.pdbx_seq_one_letter_code
_entity_poly.pdbx_strand_id
1 'polypeptide(L)'
;VLDLVGQVADQLLVGLRLLDQAQANKELIRNLAHEIKNPLGGIRGAAQLLQMEVESRDLIEYTQVIIHEADRLQTLVDRLLAPHRRPHVVGDVNIHEVCERVRAVLMAEFSQGLEVERDFDPSIPEFRGDREQLIQATLNIAHNAALALVERRAEGDAKIIFRTRVVRHVILNKQWWRLALELHVIDNGPGVPEAIQDRLFYPLVSGREGGTGLGLTLAQTFVQQHHGVIECDSVPGRTDFIITLPLP
;
A
#
# COMPACT_ATOMS: atom_id res chain seq x y z
N VAL A 1 10.41 -35.46 2.82
CA VAL A 1 10.70 -35.12 1.39
C VAL A 1 9.43 -34.74 0.65
N LEU A 2 8.33 -35.54 0.77
CA LEU A 2 7.05 -35.26 0.11
C LEU A 2 6.39 -33.97 0.65
N ASP A 3 6.53 -33.68 1.94
CA ASP A 3 6.01 -32.48 2.59
C ASP A 3 6.75 -31.20 2.13
N LEU A 4 8.05 -31.30 1.95
CA LEU A 4 8.88 -30.19 1.44
C LEU A 4 8.56 -29.84 -0.02
N VAL A 5 8.27 -30.85 -0.84
CA VAL A 5 7.88 -30.69 -2.24
C VAL A 5 6.49 -30.04 -2.33
N GLY A 6 5.56 -30.41 -1.43
CA GLY A 6 4.23 -29.79 -1.34
C GLY A 6 4.32 -28.31 -0.96
N GLN A 7 5.07 -27.97 0.09
CA GLN A 7 5.30 -26.56 0.50
C GLN A 7 5.94 -25.71 -0.59
N VAL A 8 6.94 -26.27 -1.30
CA VAL A 8 7.60 -25.56 -2.43
C VAL A 8 6.62 -25.35 -3.59
N ALA A 9 5.76 -26.33 -3.89
CA ALA A 9 4.75 -26.20 -4.94
C ALA A 9 3.69 -25.14 -4.59
N ASP A 10 3.23 -25.09 -3.33
CA ASP A 10 2.26 -24.10 -2.88
C ASP A 10 2.86 -22.69 -2.90
N GLN A 11 4.08 -22.51 -2.43
CA GLN A 11 4.80 -21.21 -2.52
C GLN A 11 5.01 -20.77 -3.97
N LEU A 12 5.32 -21.69 -4.89
CA LEU A 12 5.45 -21.38 -6.31
C LEU A 12 4.12 -20.93 -6.93
N LEU A 13 3.02 -21.59 -6.57
CA LEU A 13 1.68 -21.23 -7.05
C LEU A 13 1.23 -19.87 -6.55
N VAL A 14 1.46 -19.57 -5.26
CA VAL A 14 1.17 -18.27 -4.66
C VAL A 14 2.04 -17.19 -5.33
N GLY A 15 3.34 -17.41 -5.44
CA GLY A 15 4.25 -16.47 -6.11
C GLY A 15 3.89 -16.20 -7.57
N LEU A 16 3.40 -17.21 -8.31
CA LEU A 16 2.92 -17.06 -9.69
C LEU A 16 1.69 -16.16 -9.76
N ARG A 17 0.70 -16.41 -8.91
CA ARG A 17 -0.53 -15.60 -8.85
C ARG A 17 -0.23 -14.15 -8.51
N LEU A 18 0.64 -13.91 -7.54
CA LEU A 18 1.02 -12.56 -7.12
C LEU A 18 1.78 -11.79 -8.23
N LEU A 19 2.64 -12.46 -8.98
CA LEU A 19 3.34 -11.87 -10.14
C LEU A 19 2.40 -11.48 -11.26
N ASP A 20 1.52 -12.41 -11.65
CA ASP A 20 0.55 -12.15 -12.72
C ASP A 20 -0.41 -11.02 -12.32
N GLN A 21 -0.84 -11.00 -11.05
CA GLN A 21 -1.66 -9.93 -10.49
C GLN A 21 -0.94 -8.59 -10.52
N ALA A 22 0.32 -8.57 -10.19
CA ALA A 22 1.13 -7.37 -10.12
C ALA A 22 1.41 -6.76 -11.48
N GLN A 23 1.72 -7.59 -12.46
CA GLN A 23 1.97 -7.17 -13.83
C GLN A 23 0.69 -6.64 -14.48
N ALA A 24 -0.43 -7.35 -14.27
CA ALA A 24 -1.75 -6.90 -14.69
C ALA A 24 -2.14 -5.58 -14.03
N ASN A 25 -1.88 -5.40 -12.73
CA ASN A 25 -2.13 -4.16 -12.02
C ASN A 25 -1.31 -2.97 -12.58
N LYS A 26 -0.04 -3.18 -12.91
CA LYS A 26 0.83 -2.14 -13.48
C LYS A 26 0.30 -1.63 -14.82
N GLU A 27 -0.08 -2.53 -15.71
CA GLU A 27 -0.66 -2.17 -17.01
C GLU A 27 -2.03 -1.52 -16.86
N LEU A 28 -2.86 -2.06 -15.97
CA LEU A 28 -4.18 -1.52 -15.64
C LEU A 28 -4.07 -0.09 -15.09
N ILE A 29 -3.18 0.16 -14.14
CA ILE A 29 -2.95 1.50 -13.56
C ILE A 29 -2.53 2.48 -14.64
N ARG A 30 -1.60 2.08 -15.52
CA ARG A 30 -1.11 2.97 -16.58
C ARG A 30 -2.21 3.29 -17.58
N ASN A 31 -3.00 2.32 -18.00
CA ASN A 31 -4.09 2.51 -18.95
C ASN A 31 -5.24 3.32 -18.31
N LEU A 32 -5.67 2.96 -17.11
CA LEU A 32 -6.69 3.72 -16.36
C LEU A 32 -6.28 5.17 -16.14
N ALA A 33 -5.02 5.42 -15.82
CA ALA A 33 -4.56 6.78 -15.60
C ALA A 33 -4.65 7.64 -16.87
N HIS A 34 -4.36 7.08 -18.04
CA HIS A 34 -4.54 7.79 -19.31
C HIS A 34 -6.01 7.97 -19.65
N GLU A 35 -6.84 6.94 -19.47
CA GLU A 35 -8.26 6.99 -19.75
C GLU A 35 -9.05 7.90 -18.79
N ILE A 36 -8.60 8.05 -17.54
CA ILE A 36 -9.21 8.97 -16.56
C ILE A 36 -8.75 10.41 -16.77
N LYS A 37 -7.50 10.65 -17.12
CA LYS A 37 -6.98 12.00 -17.35
C LYS A 37 -7.69 12.73 -18.50
N ASN A 38 -8.01 12.00 -19.56
CA ASN A 38 -8.65 12.57 -20.74
C ASN A 38 -10.03 13.19 -20.43
N PRO A 39 -11.01 12.46 -19.84
CA PRO A 39 -12.30 13.04 -19.48
C PRO A 39 -12.18 14.12 -18.41
N LEU A 40 -11.27 13.98 -17.43
CA LEU A 40 -11.04 15.02 -16.41
C LEU A 40 -10.56 16.33 -17.03
N GLY A 41 -9.64 16.26 -18.00
CA GLY A 41 -9.21 17.42 -18.76
C GLY A 41 -10.36 18.09 -19.53
N GLY A 42 -11.26 17.29 -20.13
CA GLY A 42 -12.45 17.76 -20.80
C GLY A 42 -13.46 18.45 -19.84
N ILE A 43 -13.75 17.82 -18.70
CA ILE A 43 -14.65 18.38 -17.65
C ILE A 43 -14.09 19.70 -17.12
N ARG A 44 -12.79 19.72 -16.78
CA ARG A 44 -12.11 20.93 -16.31
C ARG A 44 -12.18 22.06 -17.35
N GLY A 45 -11.83 21.76 -18.61
CA GLY A 45 -11.87 22.73 -19.70
C GLY A 45 -13.29 23.29 -19.95
N ALA A 46 -14.30 22.44 -19.96
CA ALA A 46 -15.71 22.86 -20.10
C ALA A 46 -16.16 23.76 -18.94
N ALA A 47 -15.80 23.40 -17.69
CA ALA A 47 -16.10 24.21 -16.51
C ALA A 47 -15.40 25.56 -16.53
N GLN A 48 -14.14 25.64 -17.04
CA GLN A 48 -13.42 26.88 -17.19
C GLN A 48 -14.06 27.80 -18.26
N LEU A 49 -14.47 27.24 -19.40
CA LEU A 49 -15.16 28.02 -20.43
C LEU A 49 -16.51 28.53 -19.92
N LEU A 50 -17.27 27.67 -19.22
CA LEU A 50 -18.53 28.07 -18.63
C LEU A 50 -18.33 29.19 -17.60
N GLN A 51 -17.31 29.14 -16.77
CA GLN A 51 -16.98 30.17 -15.80
C GLN A 51 -16.69 31.55 -16.44
N MET A 52 -16.17 31.56 -17.66
CA MET A 52 -15.89 32.82 -18.41
C MET A 52 -17.14 33.45 -19.01
N GLU A 53 -18.21 32.68 -19.24
CA GLU A 53 -19.46 33.12 -19.87
C GLU A 53 -20.58 33.42 -18.88
N VAL A 54 -20.44 32.99 -17.61
CA VAL A 54 -21.53 33.12 -16.60
C VAL A 54 -21.30 34.36 -15.76
N GLU A 55 -22.31 35.18 -15.61
CA GLU A 55 -22.30 36.36 -14.72
C GLU A 55 -22.86 36.07 -13.32
N SER A 56 -23.61 34.97 -13.15
CA SER A 56 -24.22 34.59 -11.87
C SER A 56 -23.13 34.08 -10.90
N ARG A 57 -23.08 34.69 -9.72
CA ARG A 57 -22.16 34.35 -8.65
C ARG A 57 -22.29 32.90 -8.21
N ASP A 58 -23.51 32.38 -8.10
CA ASP A 58 -23.78 31.00 -7.68
C ASP A 58 -23.26 30.00 -8.73
N LEU A 59 -23.41 30.31 -10.02
CA LEU A 59 -22.96 29.48 -11.10
C LEU A 59 -21.40 29.48 -11.19
N ILE A 60 -20.75 30.60 -10.90
CA ILE A 60 -19.30 30.71 -10.79
C ILE A 60 -18.81 29.82 -9.65
N GLU A 61 -19.48 29.81 -8.50
CA GLU A 61 -19.13 28.95 -7.37
C GLU A 61 -19.24 27.46 -7.74
N TYR A 62 -20.30 27.05 -8.44
CA TYR A 62 -20.45 25.68 -8.93
C TYR A 62 -19.34 25.29 -9.92
N THR A 63 -18.98 26.17 -10.85
CA THR A 63 -17.89 25.88 -11.79
C THR A 63 -16.53 25.75 -11.07
N GLN A 64 -16.28 26.55 -10.03
CA GLN A 64 -15.09 26.43 -9.20
C GLN A 64 -15.02 25.08 -8.47
N VAL A 65 -16.14 24.59 -7.93
CA VAL A 65 -16.21 23.27 -7.30
C VAL A 65 -15.87 22.18 -8.32
N ILE A 66 -16.43 22.24 -9.54
CA ILE A 66 -16.16 21.25 -10.60
C ILE A 66 -14.65 21.26 -10.98
N ILE A 67 -14.07 22.44 -11.15
CA ILE A 67 -12.62 22.58 -11.47
C ILE A 67 -11.78 21.99 -10.33
N HIS A 68 -12.12 22.32 -9.08
CA HIS A 68 -11.39 21.84 -7.92
C HIS A 68 -11.42 20.31 -7.79
N GLU A 69 -12.59 19.70 -7.97
CA GLU A 69 -12.73 18.24 -7.93
C GLU A 69 -12.04 17.55 -9.11
N ALA A 70 -12.06 18.14 -10.30
CA ALA A 70 -11.29 17.63 -11.44
C ALA A 70 -9.77 17.67 -11.17
N ASP A 71 -9.24 18.76 -10.61
CA ASP A 71 -7.83 18.90 -10.24
C ASP A 71 -7.45 17.93 -9.11
N ARG A 72 -8.34 17.72 -8.14
CA ARG A 72 -8.17 16.72 -7.08
C ARG A 72 -8.05 15.30 -7.63
N LEU A 73 -8.97 14.91 -8.53
CA LEU A 73 -8.93 13.60 -9.20
C LEU A 73 -7.68 13.43 -10.05
N GLN A 74 -7.26 14.48 -10.78
CA GLN A 74 -6.01 14.48 -11.55
C GLN A 74 -4.81 14.21 -10.63
N THR A 75 -4.77 14.85 -9.48
CA THR A 75 -3.71 14.66 -8.47
C THR A 75 -3.67 13.22 -7.95
N LEU A 76 -4.83 12.61 -7.70
CA LEU A 76 -4.92 11.20 -7.29
C LEU A 76 -4.37 10.26 -8.37
N VAL A 77 -4.71 10.51 -9.64
CA VAL A 77 -4.18 9.74 -10.78
C VAL A 77 -2.66 9.92 -10.92
N ASP A 78 -2.14 11.13 -10.70
CA ASP A 78 -0.70 11.40 -10.74
C ASP A 78 0.05 10.69 -9.60
N ARG A 79 -0.54 10.59 -8.42
CA ARG A 79 0.02 9.79 -7.31
C ARG A 79 0.09 8.31 -7.64
N LEU A 80 -0.90 7.75 -8.34
CA LEU A 80 -0.87 6.37 -8.85
C LEU A 80 0.28 6.11 -9.81
N LEU A 81 0.61 7.10 -10.65
CA LEU A 81 1.71 6.99 -11.62
C LEU A 81 3.09 7.32 -11.02
N ALA A 82 3.15 7.96 -9.85
CA ALA A 82 4.39 8.43 -9.24
C ALA A 82 5.46 7.33 -9.07
N PRO A 83 5.12 6.09 -8.65
CA PRO A 83 6.08 5.00 -8.53
C PRO A 83 6.80 4.65 -9.83
N HIS A 84 6.15 4.94 -10.97
CA HIS A 84 6.67 4.62 -12.30
C HIS A 84 7.45 5.76 -12.95
N ARG A 85 7.45 6.95 -12.34
CA ARG A 85 8.08 8.18 -12.89
C ARG A 85 9.37 8.58 -12.19
N ARG A 86 9.57 8.21 -10.92
CA ARG A 86 10.78 8.56 -10.16
C ARG A 86 11.87 7.53 -10.37
N PRO A 87 13.15 7.95 -10.57
CA PRO A 87 14.26 7.02 -10.55
C PRO A 87 14.30 6.32 -9.18
N HIS A 88 14.52 5.01 -9.20
CA HIS A 88 14.72 4.22 -8.00
C HIS A 88 16.08 4.57 -7.39
N VAL A 89 16.07 5.18 -6.20
CA VAL A 89 17.30 5.59 -5.51
C VAL A 89 17.72 4.49 -4.56
N VAL A 90 18.54 3.57 -5.05
CA VAL A 90 19.01 2.41 -4.28
C VAL A 90 20.16 2.79 -3.36
N GLY A 91 20.00 2.62 -2.08
CA GLY A 91 20.98 2.78 -1.01
C GLY A 91 20.98 1.59 -0.05
N ASP A 92 21.81 1.67 1.00
CA ASP A 92 21.74 0.74 2.11
C ASP A 92 20.55 1.10 3.00
N VAL A 93 19.72 0.12 3.32
CA VAL A 93 18.49 0.30 4.09
C VAL A 93 18.51 -0.58 5.34
N ASN A 94 18.29 0.05 6.48
CA ASN A 94 17.94 -0.61 7.72
C ASN A 94 16.42 -0.64 7.86
N ILE A 95 15.82 -1.83 7.87
CA ILE A 95 14.36 -1.97 7.94
C ILE A 95 13.77 -1.44 9.25
N HIS A 96 14.51 -1.51 10.34
CA HIS A 96 14.04 -1.00 11.63
C HIS A 96 13.93 0.52 11.63
N GLU A 97 14.83 1.23 10.92
CA GLU A 97 14.70 2.69 10.72
C GLU A 97 13.47 3.05 9.89
N VAL A 98 13.14 2.22 8.88
CA VAL A 98 11.88 2.37 8.11
C VAL A 98 10.68 2.24 9.05
N CYS A 99 10.64 1.20 9.88
CA CYS A 99 9.56 0.98 10.85
C CYS A 99 9.46 2.14 11.86
N GLU A 100 10.60 2.61 12.41
CA GLU A 100 10.61 3.73 13.36
C GLU A 100 10.12 5.03 12.73
N ARG A 101 10.47 5.28 11.46
CA ARG A 101 9.97 6.46 10.75
C ARG A 101 8.45 6.40 10.57
N VAL A 102 7.92 5.24 10.18
CA VAL A 102 6.47 5.03 10.03
C VAL A 102 5.77 5.14 11.38
N ARG A 103 6.32 4.53 12.43
CA ARG A 103 5.78 4.63 13.80
C ARG A 103 5.68 6.09 14.25
N ALA A 104 6.72 6.89 14.03
CA ALA A 104 6.72 8.30 14.40
C ALA A 104 5.60 9.09 13.68
N VAL A 105 5.34 8.81 12.40
CA VAL A 105 4.25 9.43 11.63
C VAL A 105 2.89 9.01 12.20
N LEU A 106 2.67 7.71 12.44
CA LEU A 106 1.41 7.22 12.99
C LEU A 106 1.11 7.82 14.38
N MET A 107 2.12 7.87 15.26
CA MET A 107 1.95 8.43 16.60
C MET A 107 1.69 9.94 16.58
N ALA A 108 2.19 10.67 15.59
CA ALA A 108 1.90 12.09 15.39
C ALA A 108 0.46 12.32 14.87
N GLU A 109 -0.01 11.46 13.97
CA GLU A 109 -1.34 11.57 13.36
C GLU A 109 -2.44 11.01 14.28
N PHE A 110 -2.18 9.87 14.93
CA PHE A 110 -3.10 9.16 15.81
C PHE A 110 -2.61 9.22 17.26
N SER A 111 -2.57 10.42 17.82
CA SER A 111 -1.95 10.70 19.13
C SER A 111 -2.66 10.08 20.35
N GLN A 112 -3.88 9.54 20.18
CA GLN A 112 -4.67 8.99 21.28
C GLN A 112 -5.24 7.61 20.95
N GLY A 113 -5.19 6.69 21.91
CA GLY A 113 -5.83 5.39 21.86
C GLY A 113 -5.17 4.38 20.91
N LEU A 114 -3.99 4.68 20.35
CA LEU A 114 -3.22 3.76 19.49
C LEU A 114 -1.89 3.42 20.15
N GLU A 115 -1.66 2.12 20.38
CA GLU A 115 -0.36 1.58 20.78
C GLU A 115 0.36 0.99 19.54
N VAL A 116 1.65 1.34 19.37
CA VAL A 116 2.47 0.78 18.29
C VAL A 116 3.68 0.08 18.90
N GLU A 117 3.63 -1.26 18.94
CA GLU A 117 4.67 -2.12 19.47
C GLU A 117 5.75 -2.47 18.42
N ARG A 118 6.90 -2.86 18.92
CA ARG A 118 8.07 -3.30 18.15
C ARG A 118 8.47 -4.69 18.59
N ASP A 119 8.54 -5.60 17.62
CA ASP A 119 9.00 -6.98 17.81
C ASP A 119 10.06 -7.28 16.74
N PHE A 120 11.24 -6.68 16.92
CA PHE A 120 12.31 -6.64 15.92
C PHE A 120 13.33 -7.76 16.13
N ASP A 121 13.71 -8.43 15.03
CA ASP A 121 14.84 -9.34 14.97
C ASP A 121 16.12 -8.53 14.69
N PRO A 122 17.03 -8.38 15.68
CA PRO A 122 18.22 -7.57 15.52
C PRO A 122 19.28 -8.21 14.58
N SER A 123 19.08 -9.44 14.15
CA SER A 123 19.99 -10.13 13.25
C SER A 123 19.84 -9.76 11.78
N ILE A 124 18.79 -8.96 11.43
CA ILE A 124 18.54 -8.55 10.06
C ILE A 124 19.62 -7.57 9.60
N PRO A 125 20.39 -7.89 8.54
CA PRO A 125 21.39 -6.98 8.01
C PRO A 125 20.76 -5.85 7.20
N GLU A 126 21.50 -4.79 6.96
CA GLU A 126 21.17 -3.81 5.94
C GLU A 126 21.15 -4.47 4.55
N PHE A 127 20.27 -3.97 3.70
CA PHE A 127 20.09 -4.48 2.33
C PHE A 127 19.95 -3.35 1.33
N ARG A 128 20.13 -3.65 0.06
CA ARG A 128 20.02 -2.66 -1.02
C ARG A 128 18.55 -2.40 -1.38
N GLY A 129 18.12 -1.15 -1.23
CA GLY A 129 16.72 -0.77 -1.51
C GLY A 129 16.54 0.74 -1.60
N ASP A 130 15.34 1.17 -1.95
CA ASP A 130 14.91 2.56 -1.90
C ASP A 130 14.16 2.80 -0.58
N ARG A 131 14.84 3.47 0.35
CA ARG A 131 14.34 3.74 1.70
C ARG A 131 12.99 4.48 1.69
N GLU A 132 12.82 5.46 0.81
CA GLU A 132 11.60 6.26 0.75
C GLU A 132 10.41 5.44 0.22
N GLN A 133 10.63 4.57 -0.75
CA GLN A 133 9.60 3.67 -1.25
C GLN A 133 9.18 2.66 -0.18
N LEU A 134 10.12 2.11 0.60
CA LEU A 134 9.82 1.18 1.68
C LEU A 134 9.09 1.87 2.84
N ILE A 135 9.47 3.11 3.19
CA ILE A 135 8.71 3.93 4.16
C ILE A 135 7.27 4.13 3.65
N GLN A 136 7.09 4.49 2.38
CA GLN A 136 5.77 4.73 1.82
C GLN A 136 4.92 3.45 1.75
N ALA A 137 5.51 2.31 1.37
CA ALA A 137 4.82 1.02 1.36
C ALA A 137 4.33 0.64 2.76
N THR A 138 5.24 0.69 3.74
CA THR A 138 4.93 0.37 5.13
C THR A 138 3.91 1.34 5.72
N LEU A 139 4.03 2.65 5.41
CA LEU A 139 3.09 3.67 5.87
C LEU A 139 1.69 3.44 5.29
N ASN A 140 1.56 3.09 4.01
CA ASN A 140 0.26 2.82 3.40
C ASN A 140 -0.47 1.66 4.10
N ILE A 141 0.26 0.62 4.48
CA ILE A 141 -0.30 -0.52 5.21
C ILE A 141 -0.67 -0.11 6.64
N ALA A 142 0.27 0.49 7.36
CA ALA A 142 0.10 0.85 8.77
C ALA A 142 -0.97 1.94 8.98
N HIS A 143 -1.10 2.87 8.03
CA HIS A 143 -2.17 3.85 8.02
C HIS A 143 -3.55 3.19 7.79
N ASN A 144 -3.63 2.19 6.90
CA ASN A 144 -4.86 1.40 6.73
C ASN A 144 -5.23 0.66 8.01
N ALA A 145 -4.26 0.06 8.71
CA ALA A 145 -4.45 -0.57 10.01
C ALA A 145 -4.99 0.44 11.05
N ALA A 146 -4.34 1.60 11.20
CA ALA A 146 -4.77 2.63 12.15
C ALA A 146 -6.19 3.16 11.87
N LEU A 147 -6.56 3.27 10.59
CA LEU A 147 -7.91 3.67 10.19
C LEU A 147 -8.95 2.56 10.40
N ALA A 148 -8.57 1.28 10.34
CA ALA A 148 -9.47 0.16 10.66
C ALA A 148 -9.75 0.05 12.18
N LEU A 149 -8.90 0.66 13.00
CA LEU A 149 -8.96 0.61 14.47
C LEU A 149 -9.74 1.78 15.11
N VAL A 150 -10.62 2.48 14.38
CA VAL A 150 -11.34 3.66 14.91
C VAL A 150 -12.10 3.34 16.19
N GLU A 151 -12.86 2.24 16.23
CA GLU A 151 -13.64 1.83 17.40
C GLU A 151 -12.72 1.45 18.56
N ARG A 152 -11.70 0.62 18.32
CA ARG A 152 -10.73 0.22 19.34
C ARG A 152 -9.91 1.39 19.88
N ARG A 153 -9.63 2.40 19.06
CA ARG A 153 -8.97 3.62 19.55
C ARG A 153 -9.86 4.40 20.52
N ALA A 154 -11.16 4.43 20.28
CA ALA A 154 -12.11 5.05 21.21
C ALA A 154 -12.18 4.29 22.55
N GLU A 155 -12.00 2.97 22.53
CA GLU A 155 -11.93 2.10 23.70
C GLU A 155 -10.55 2.10 24.38
N GLY A 156 -9.50 2.57 23.70
CA GLY A 156 -8.14 2.66 24.22
C GLY A 156 -7.34 1.35 24.13
N ASP A 157 -7.79 0.40 23.31
CA ASP A 157 -7.16 -0.94 23.11
C ASP A 157 -6.65 -1.18 21.67
N ALA A 158 -6.61 -0.13 20.84
CA ALA A 158 -6.09 -0.24 19.49
C ALA A 158 -4.58 -0.49 19.47
N LYS A 159 -4.17 -1.54 18.77
CA LYS A 159 -2.79 -2.00 18.74
C LYS A 159 -2.32 -2.32 17.34
N ILE A 160 -1.12 -1.83 17.01
CA ILE A 160 -0.37 -2.22 15.82
C ILE A 160 0.99 -2.75 16.26
N ILE A 161 1.43 -3.87 15.69
CA ILE A 161 2.74 -4.46 15.97
C ILE A 161 3.55 -4.46 14.68
N PHE A 162 4.73 -3.82 14.71
CA PHE A 162 5.76 -4.01 13.69
C PHE A 162 6.66 -5.15 14.13
N ARG A 163 6.60 -6.26 13.38
CA ARG A 163 7.43 -7.44 13.63
C ARG A 163 8.33 -7.68 12.44
N THR A 164 9.61 -7.98 12.72
CA THR A 164 10.57 -8.37 11.68
C THR A 164 11.15 -9.73 11.98
N ARG A 165 11.33 -10.57 10.95
CA ARG A 165 11.93 -11.91 11.07
C ARG A 165 12.83 -12.20 9.87
N VAL A 166 13.86 -13.00 10.09
CA VAL A 166 14.64 -13.59 9.01
C VAL A 166 14.05 -14.96 8.68
N VAL A 167 13.74 -15.17 7.41
CA VAL A 167 13.32 -16.46 6.87
C VAL A 167 14.36 -17.00 5.90
N ARG A 168 14.43 -18.34 5.80
CA ARG A 168 15.44 -19.02 4.99
C ARG A 168 14.79 -19.87 3.92
N HIS A 169 15.51 -20.04 2.79
CA HIS A 169 15.11 -20.93 1.71
C HIS A 169 13.74 -20.59 1.15
N VAL A 170 13.54 -19.32 0.79
CA VAL A 170 12.27 -18.82 0.25
C VAL A 170 12.32 -18.70 -1.28
N ILE A 171 11.17 -18.85 -1.89
CA ILE A 171 10.99 -18.61 -3.32
C ILE A 171 10.15 -17.33 -3.48
N LEU A 172 10.78 -16.27 -3.98
CA LEU A 172 10.11 -15.01 -4.31
C LEU A 172 10.16 -14.79 -5.81
N ASN A 173 9.04 -14.51 -6.42
CA ASN A 173 8.94 -14.22 -7.85
C ASN A 173 9.64 -15.27 -8.76
N LYS A 174 9.46 -16.57 -8.46
CA LYS A 174 10.09 -17.72 -9.17
C LYS A 174 11.61 -17.82 -8.96
N GLN A 175 12.20 -16.99 -8.11
CA GLN A 175 13.62 -17.00 -7.80
C GLN A 175 13.83 -17.54 -6.38
N TRP A 176 14.81 -18.45 -6.24
CA TRP A 176 15.21 -18.97 -4.94
C TRP A 176 16.15 -18.01 -4.24
N TRP A 177 15.89 -17.75 -2.95
CA TRP A 177 16.68 -16.90 -2.10
C TRP A 177 17.09 -17.66 -0.83
N ARG A 178 18.34 -17.52 -0.45
CA ARG A 178 18.86 -18.15 0.77
C ARG A 178 18.25 -17.52 2.03
N LEU A 179 18.14 -16.22 2.02
CA LEU A 179 17.61 -15.42 3.12
C LEU A 179 16.59 -14.42 2.59
N ALA A 180 15.58 -14.15 3.38
CA ALA A 180 14.66 -13.03 3.18
C ALA A 180 14.29 -12.42 4.54
N LEU A 181 13.87 -11.17 4.48
CA LEU A 181 13.25 -10.43 5.57
C LEU A 181 11.75 -10.55 5.43
N GLU A 182 11.05 -10.89 6.51
CA GLU A 182 9.62 -10.64 6.66
C GLU A 182 9.41 -9.45 7.58
N LEU A 183 8.68 -8.45 7.08
CA LEU A 183 8.14 -7.34 7.86
C LEU A 183 6.63 -7.54 7.96
N HIS A 184 6.16 -7.75 9.17
CA HIS A 184 4.75 -7.86 9.51
C HIS A 184 4.23 -6.54 10.07
N VAL A 185 3.07 -6.13 9.59
CA VAL A 185 2.25 -5.06 10.18
C VAL A 185 0.98 -5.70 10.66
N ILE A 186 0.90 -5.96 11.96
CA ILE A 186 -0.19 -6.71 12.59
C ILE A 186 -1.09 -5.74 13.34
N ASP A 187 -2.38 -5.77 13.07
CA ASP A 187 -3.37 -5.01 13.83
C ASP A 187 -4.42 -5.93 14.49
N ASN A 188 -5.04 -5.41 15.55
CA ASN A 188 -6.11 -6.11 16.27
C ASN A 188 -7.51 -5.68 15.83
N GLY A 189 -7.66 -5.22 14.59
CA GLY A 189 -8.89 -4.69 14.00
C GLY A 189 -9.95 -5.74 13.67
N PRO A 190 -11.03 -5.29 13.01
CA PRO A 190 -12.16 -6.16 12.67
C PRO A 190 -11.85 -7.20 11.58
N GLY A 191 -10.68 -7.12 10.95
CA GLY A 191 -10.32 -7.93 9.80
C GLY A 191 -10.72 -7.29 8.47
N VAL A 192 -10.24 -7.88 7.38
CA VAL A 192 -10.58 -7.49 6.02
C VAL A 192 -11.90 -8.18 5.63
N PRO A 193 -12.91 -7.45 5.11
CA PRO A 193 -14.14 -8.06 4.64
C PRO A 193 -13.88 -9.14 3.57
N GLU A 194 -14.50 -10.30 3.71
CA GLU A 194 -14.31 -11.45 2.81
C GLU A 194 -14.55 -11.10 1.34
N ALA A 195 -15.52 -10.23 1.08
CA ALA A 195 -15.89 -9.78 -0.27
C ALA A 195 -14.76 -9.09 -1.04
N ILE A 196 -13.73 -8.57 -0.34
CA ILE A 196 -12.62 -7.85 -0.96
C ILE A 196 -11.25 -8.54 -0.76
N GLN A 197 -11.15 -9.60 0.03
CA GLN A 197 -9.86 -10.24 0.34
C GLN A 197 -9.09 -10.64 -0.91
N ASP A 198 -9.72 -11.29 -1.89
CA ASP A 198 -9.09 -11.70 -3.15
C ASP A 198 -8.65 -10.54 -4.05
N ARG A 199 -9.19 -9.33 -3.80
CA ARG A 199 -8.96 -8.15 -4.61
C ARG A 199 -8.35 -6.99 -3.82
N LEU A 200 -7.80 -7.28 -2.66
CA LEU A 200 -7.31 -6.28 -1.70
C LEU A 200 -6.24 -5.35 -2.30
N PHE A 201 -5.41 -5.88 -3.20
CA PHE A 201 -4.34 -5.15 -3.87
C PHE A 201 -4.74 -4.58 -5.24
N TYR A 202 -5.98 -4.81 -5.72
CA TYR A 202 -6.44 -4.18 -6.96
C TYR A 202 -6.69 -2.68 -6.74
N PRO A 203 -6.40 -1.86 -7.76
CA PRO A 203 -6.64 -0.43 -7.67
C PRO A 203 -8.12 -0.11 -7.49
N LEU A 204 -8.42 0.94 -6.74
CA LEU A 204 -9.76 1.44 -6.44
C LEU A 204 -10.65 0.47 -5.62
N VAL A 205 -10.09 -0.62 -5.11
CA VAL A 205 -10.78 -1.50 -4.15
C VAL A 205 -10.61 -0.95 -2.75
N SER A 206 -11.72 -0.67 -2.08
CA SER A 206 -11.74 -0.17 -0.70
C SER A 206 -12.89 -0.82 0.09
N GLY A 207 -12.60 -1.27 1.30
CA GLY A 207 -13.62 -1.73 2.26
C GLY A 207 -14.21 -0.61 3.11
N ARG A 208 -13.84 0.67 2.87
CA ARG A 208 -14.30 1.83 3.64
C ARG A 208 -14.89 2.90 2.74
N GLU A 209 -15.91 3.59 3.23
CA GLU A 209 -16.42 4.81 2.59
C GLU A 209 -15.33 5.89 2.57
N GLY A 210 -15.18 6.56 1.43
CA GLY A 210 -14.17 7.59 1.21
C GLY A 210 -12.72 7.09 1.05
N GLY A 211 -12.48 5.78 1.13
CA GLY A 211 -11.18 5.19 0.82
C GLY A 211 -10.86 5.28 -0.67
N THR A 212 -9.63 5.70 -1.01
CA THR A 212 -9.19 5.79 -2.42
C THR A 212 -8.94 4.44 -3.08
N GLY A 213 -8.71 3.37 -2.28
CA GLY A 213 -8.36 2.03 -2.77
C GLY A 213 -7.00 1.96 -3.47
N LEU A 214 -6.12 2.96 -3.27
CA LEU A 214 -4.84 3.08 -3.96
C LEU A 214 -3.63 2.75 -3.07
N GLY A 215 -3.77 2.85 -1.76
CA GLY A 215 -2.66 2.70 -0.83
C GLY A 215 -1.98 1.33 -0.88
N LEU A 216 -2.78 0.25 -0.88
CA LEU A 216 -2.24 -1.12 -0.93
C LEU A 216 -1.68 -1.47 -2.31
N THR A 217 -2.28 -0.97 -3.39
CA THR A 217 -1.73 -1.12 -4.74
C THR A 217 -0.35 -0.46 -4.88
N LEU A 218 -0.18 0.74 -4.29
CA LEU A 218 1.12 1.42 -4.24
C LEU A 218 2.12 0.65 -3.38
N ALA A 219 1.71 0.15 -2.22
CA ALA A 219 2.56 -0.68 -1.37
C ALA A 219 3.06 -1.92 -2.13
N GLN A 220 2.15 -2.63 -2.83
CA GLN A 220 2.51 -3.77 -3.67
C GLN A 220 3.52 -3.39 -4.76
N THR A 221 3.31 -2.27 -5.45
CA THR A 221 4.22 -1.78 -6.49
C THR A 221 5.63 -1.53 -5.94
N PHE A 222 5.74 -0.85 -4.79
CA PHE A 222 7.05 -0.58 -4.17
C PHE A 222 7.75 -1.85 -3.71
N VAL A 223 7.02 -2.77 -3.08
CA VAL A 223 7.57 -4.06 -2.64
C VAL A 223 8.10 -4.86 -3.83
N GLN A 224 7.39 -4.87 -4.96
CA GLN A 224 7.83 -5.56 -6.18
C GLN A 224 9.05 -4.94 -6.83
N GLN A 225 9.21 -3.61 -6.78
CA GLN A 225 10.44 -2.95 -7.24
C GLN A 225 11.67 -3.38 -6.44
N HIS A 226 11.46 -3.91 -5.22
CA HIS A 226 12.47 -4.53 -4.38
C HIS A 226 12.53 -6.06 -4.50
N HIS A 227 11.95 -6.63 -5.57
CA HIS A 227 11.86 -8.09 -5.80
C HIS A 227 11.11 -8.86 -4.71
N GLY A 228 10.37 -8.15 -3.86
CA GLY A 228 9.58 -8.72 -2.77
C GLY A 228 8.16 -9.10 -3.17
N VAL A 229 7.45 -9.66 -2.21
CA VAL A 229 6.02 -9.96 -2.27
C VAL A 229 5.31 -9.39 -1.04
N ILE A 230 4.01 -9.14 -1.17
CA ILE A 230 3.16 -8.70 -0.07
C ILE A 230 1.94 -9.61 0.01
N GLU A 231 1.65 -10.08 1.21
CA GLU A 231 0.54 -10.98 1.51
C GLU A 231 -0.30 -10.41 2.65
N CYS A 232 -1.51 -10.92 2.81
CA CYS A 232 -2.40 -10.53 3.89
C CYS A 232 -3.07 -11.77 4.47
N ASP A 233 -2.89 -12.01 5.77
CA ASP A 233 -3.62 -12.99 6.56
C ASP A 233 -4.56 -12.25 7.51
N SER A 234 -5.87 -12.44 7.35
CA SER A 234 -6.84 -11.63 8.07
C SER A 234 -8.02 -12.45 8.56
N VAL A 235 -8.24 -12.34 9.87
CA VAL A 235 -9.42 -12.83 10.57
C VAL A 235 -9.93 -11.72 11.51
N PRO A 236 -11.19 -11.74 11.93
CA PRO A 236 -11.68 -10.81 12.95
C PRO A 236 -10.81 -10.83 14.22
N GLY A 237 -10.32 -9.66 14.62
CA GLY A 237 -9.41 -9.49 15.75
C GLY A 237 -7.92 -9.55 15.40
N ARG A 238 -7.56 -9.90 14.17
CA ARG A 238 -6.16 -9.90 13.71
C ARG A 238 -6.07 -9.75 12.20
N THR A 239 -5.42 -8.70 11.74
CA THR A 239 -4.95 -8.57 10.36
C THR A 239 -3.43 -8.50 10.35
N ASP A 240 -2.79 -9.29 9.51
CA ASP A 240 -1.35 -9.35 9.38
C ASP A 240 -0.97 -9.14 7.90
N PHE A 241 -0.40 -7.97 7.61
CA PHE A 241 0.22 -7.72 6.31
C PHE A 241 1.69 -8.09 6.38
N ILE A 242 2.10 -8.97 5.49
CA ILE A 242 3.45 -9.54 5.45
C ILE A 242 4.16 -9.04 4.20
N ILE A 243 5.22 -8.28 4.37
CA ILE A 243 6.13 -7.88 3.29
C ILE A 243 7.36 -8.78 3.37
N THR A 244 7.61 -9.57 2.32
CA THR A 244 8.81 -10.41 2.22
C THR A 244 9.76 -9.82 1.19
N LEU A 245 10.98 -9.50 1.62
CA LEU A 245 12.04 -8.91 0.79
C LEU A 245 13.26 -9.82 0.77
N PRO A 246 13.91 -10.01 -0.40
CA PRO A 246 15.14 -10.78 -0.46
C PRO A 246 16.27 -10.07 0.28
N LEU A 247 17.08 -10.85 1.01
CA LEU A 247 18.33 -10.40 1.64
C LEU A 247 19.54 -10.91 0.84
N PRO A 248 20.70 -10.23 0.94
CA PRO A 248 21.92 -10.63 0.26
C PRO A 248 22.47 -11.99 0.71
#